data_7150c14dc114fae0c8153cc4bc58b787
#
_entry.id   7150c14dc114fae0c8153cc4bc58b787
#
_cell.length_a   1.000
_cell.length_b   1.000
_cell.length_c   1.000
_cell.angle_alpha   90.00
_cell.angle_beta   90.00
_cell.angle_gamma   90.00
#
_symmetry.space_group_name_H-M   'P 1'
#
loop_
_entity.id
_entity.type
_entity.pdbx_description
1 polymer ?
#
loop_
_entity_poly.entity_id
_entity_poly.type
_entity_poly.pdbx_seq_one_letter_code
_entity_poly.pdbx_strand_id
1 'polypeptide(L)'
;MDPFQNREILIGVTGGIAAYKTADLASKLVQAGASVTVAMTESAKKFIGPTTFEALTNRPVYENMFEPVEHPQGEHIGLARRADLYLIAPATANFLAKAAHGHANNLVSTLVLTVTCPVFVAPAMNTEMWNKPSVQRNLRQLKEDGLNFIEPGSGWLSCGQVGAGRMAEPADILEQLRLHFESLSGDELVV
;
A
#
# COMPACT_ATOMS: atom_id res chain seq x y z
N MET A 1 -8.31 -9.85 -21.33
CA MET A 1 -6.96 -9.36 -20.99
C MET A 1 -6.94 -9.23 -19.48
N ASP A 2 -5.84 -9.56 -18.79
CA ASP A 2 -5.79 -9.38 -17.34
C ASP A 2 -5.89 -7.88 -17.01
N PRO A 3 -6.77 -7.43 -16.08
CA PRO A 3 -6.98 -6.01 -15.78
C PRO A 3 -5.74 -5.30 -15.20
N PHE A 4 -4.74 -6.05 -14.78
CA PHE A 4 -3.44 -5.52 -14.34
C PHE A 4 -2.46 -5.26 -15.48
N GLN A 5 -2.74 -5.73 -16.69
CA GLN A 5 -1.83 -5.58 -17.81
C GLN A 5 -1.54 -4.11 -18.12
N ASN A 6 -0.25 -3.74 -18.10
CA ASN A 6 0.25 -2.38 -18.30
C ASN A 6 -0.19 -1.34 -17.23
N ARG A 7 -0.69 -1.76 -16.07
CA ARG A 7 -1.00 -0.85 -14.96
C ARG A 7 0.25 -0.54 -14.16
N GLU A 8 0.42 0.71 -13.79
CA GLU A 8 1.47 1.19 -12.89
C GLU A 8 0.96 1.19 -11.44
N ILE A 9 1.40 0.23 -10.64
CA ILE A 9 0.98 0.07 -9.25
C ILE A 9 2.13 0.52 -8.34
N LEU A 10 1.86 1.55 -7.54
CA LEU A 10 2.76 2.01 -6.50
C LEU A 10 2.40 1.33 -5.17
N ILE A 11 3.39 0.76 -4.48
CA ILE A 11 3.20 0.12 -3.18
C ILE A 11 3.99 0.88 -2.12
N GLY A 12 3.31 1.36 -1.08
CA GLY A 12 3.92 1.91 0.12
C GLY A 12 4.03 0.85 1.22
N VAL A 13 5.25 0.50 1.62
CA VAL A 13 5.50 -0.52 2.65
C VAL A 13 5.83 0.15 3.98
N THR A 14 5.04 -0.11 5.02
CA THR A 14 5.30 0.40 6.37
C THR A 14 5.82 -0.67 7.33
N GLY A 15 6.31 -0.26 8.50
CA GLY A 15 7.05 -1.12 9.42
C GLY A 15 6.19 -2.07 10.23
N GLY A 16 5.90 -3.23 9.71
CA GLY A 16 5.17 -4.30 10.38
C GLY A 16 5.59 -5.68 9.86
N ILE A 17 5.42 -6.70 10.69
CA ILE A 17 5.78 -8.09 10.33
C ILE A 17 5.10 -8.55 9.03
N ALA A 18 3.91 -8.06 8.74
CA ALA A 18 3.17 -8.41 7.52
C ALA A 18 3.83 -7.93 6.22
N ALA A 19 4.95 -7.20 6.27
CA ALA A 19 5.71 -6.78 5.09
C ALA A 19 6.15 -7.96 4.19
N TYR A 20 6.37 -9.15 4.75
CA TYR A 20 6.67 -10.36 3.95
C TYR A 20 5.52 -10.73 3.00
N LYS A 21 4.27 -10.50 3.41
CA LYS A 21 3.09 -10.72 2.55
C LYS A 21 3.05 -9.75 1.39
N THR A 22 3.55 -8.53 1.60
CA THR A 22 3.64 -7.53 0.54
C THR A 22 4.63 -7.94 -0.54
N ALA A 23 5.70 -8.65 -0.20
CA ALA A 23 6.62 -9.22 -1.19
C ALA A 23 5.92 -10.29 -2.06
N ASP A 24 5.15 -11.19 -1.45
CA ASP A 24 4.32 -12.16 -2.19
C ASP A 24 3.30 -11.46 -3.10
N LEU A 25 2.63 -10.42 -2.59
CA LEU A 25 1.68 -9.63 -3.37
C LEU A 25 2.35 -8.91 -4.56
N ALA A 26 3.51 -8.28 -4.34
CA ALA A 26 4.27 -7.62 -5.40
C ALA A 26 4.64 -8.60 -6.53
N SER A 27 5.10 -9.80 -6.16
CA SER A 27 5.38 -10.88 -7.12
C SER A 27 4.14 -11.27 -7.93
N LYS A 28 2.97 -11.42 -7.28
CA LYS A 28 1.71 -11.78 -7.94
C LYS A 28 1.22 -10.69 -8.90
N LEU A 29 1.35 -9.41 -8.52
CA LEU A 29 1.00 -8.28 -9.37
C LEU A 29 1.88 -8.22 -10.64
N VAL A 30 3.19 -8.42 -10.48
CA VAL A 30 4.11 -8.51 -11.63
C VAL A 30 3.76 -9.68 -12.54
N GLN A 31 3.45 -10.86 -11.99
CA GLN A 31 3.03 -12.03 -12.77
C GLN A 31 1.70 -11.80 -13.51
N ALA A 32 0.82 -10.95 -12.96
CA ALA A 32 -0.44 -10.53 -13.61
C ALA A 32 -0.24 -9.44 -14.68
N GLY A 33 1.00 -8.98 -14.89
CA GLY A 33 1.35 -8.01 -15.94
C GLY A 33 1.39 -6.55 -15.50
N ALA A 34 1.29 -6.29 -14.18
CA ALA A 34 1.47 -4.94 -13.66
C ALA A 34 2.95 -4.53 -13.63
N SER A 35 3.19 -3.25 -13.79
CA SER A 35 4.44 -2.59 -13.46
C SER A 35 4.41 -2.15 -12.01
N VAL A 36 5.19 -2.77 -11.13
CA VAL A 36 5.15 -2.50 -9.69
C VAL A 36 6.35 -1.66 -9.27
N THR A 37 6.09 -0.57 -8.56
CA THR A 37 7.10 0.29 -7.94
C THR A 37 6.89 0.32 -6.43
N VAL A 38 7.96 0.25 -5.65
CA VAL A 38 7.87 0.16 -4.18
C VAL A 38 8.55 1.34 -3.50
N ALA A 39 7.83 1.97 -2.56
CA ALA A 39 8.36 2.95 -1.63
C ALA A 39 8.34 2.38 -0.20
N MET A 40 9.43 2.51 0.55
CA MET A 40 9.56 1.93 1.88
C MET A 40 9.80 3.00 2.94
N THR A 41 9.19 2.81 4.12
CA THR A 41 9.56 3.59 5.30
C THR A 41 10.83 3.00 5.94
N GLU A 42 11.58 3.82 6.69
CA GLU A 42 12.74 3.34 7.48
C GLU A 42 12.39 2.16 8.40
N SER A 43 11.17 2.17 8.96
CA SER A 43 10.70 1.08 9.81
C SER A 43 10.43 -0.21 9.03
N ALA A 44 10.05 -0.12 7.76
CA ALA A 44 9.79 -1.29 6.92
C ALA A 44 11.07 -2.08 6.67
N LYS A 45 12.20 -1.41 6.50
CA LYS A 45 13.51 -2.03 6.27
C LYS A 45 14.00 -2.92 7.41
N LYS A 46 13.42 -2.78 8.60
CA LYS A 46 13.70 -3.66 9.75
C LYS A 46 13.00 -5.03 9.65
N PHE A 47 12.02 -5.17 8.77
CA PHE A 47 11.24 -6.41 8.58
C PHE A 47 11.55 -7.09 7.25
N ILE A 48 11.88 -6.31 6.21
CA ILE A 48 12.22 -6.82 4.88
C ILE A 48 13.16 -5.83 4.20
N GLY A 49 14.19 -6.33 3.52
CA GLY A 49 15.16 -5.49 2.81
C GLY A 49 14.63 -4.99 1.47
N PRO A 50 15.07 -3.80 1.00
CA PRO A 50 14.69 -3.24 -0.31
C PRO A 50 15.08 -4.18 -1.46
N THR A 51 16.21 -4.85 -1.39
CA THR A 51 16.70 -5.81 -2.39
C THR A 51 15.68 -6.92 -2.71
N THR A 52 14.83 -7.30 -1.74
CA THR A 52 13.76 -8.27 -2.00
C THR A 52 12.77 -7.73 -3.02
N PHE A 53 12.34 -6.49 -2.88
CA PHE A 53 11.40 -5.87 -3.80
C PHE A 53 12.05 -5.55 -5.15
N GLU A 54 13.31 -5.09 -5.16
CA GLU A 54 14.06 -4.86 -6.41
C GLU A 54 14.15 -6.12 -7.26
N ALA A 55 14.46 -7.26 -6.62
CA ALA A 55 14.53 -8.55 -7.30
C ALA A 55 13.16 -9.01 -7.84
N LEU A 56 12.06 -8.70 -7.14
CA LEU A 56 10.71 -9.10 -7.55
C LEU A 56 10.10 -8.21 -8.61
N THR A 57 10.40 -6.90 -8.59
CA THR A 57 9.77 -5.91 -9.47
C THR A 57 10.65 -5.49 -10.64
N ASN A 58 11.94 -5.83 -10.60
CA ASN A 58 12.98 -5.35 -11.53
C ASN A 58 13.00 -3.81 -11.63
N ARG A 59 12.73 -3.13 -10.51
CA ARG A 59 12.74 -1.67 -10.38
C ARG A 59 13.42 -1.26 -9.07
N PRO A 60 14.01 -0.05 -8.99
CA PRO A 60 14.57 0.46 -7.76
C PRO A 60 13.49 0.64 -6.70
N VAL A 61 13.88 0.47 -5.43
CA VAL A 61 13.04 0.78 -4.28
C VAL A 61 13.33 2.21 -3.82
N TYR A 62 12.26 2.97 -3.56
CA TYR A 62 12.34 4.37 -3.14
C TYR A 62 12.22 4.48 -1.62
N GLU A 63 13.24 5.03 -0.99
CA GLU A 63 13.36 5.08 0.46
C GLU A 63 13.38 6.51 1.02
N ASN A 64 13.86 7.47 0.23
CA ASN A 64 14.12 8.82 0.66
C ASN A 64 13.46 9.85 -0.28
N MET A 65 12.93 10.94 0.29
CA MET A 65 12.37 12.04 -0.48
C MET A 65 13.43 12.94 -1.13
N PHE A 66 14.62 13.00 -0.53
CA PHE A 66 15.65 13.99 -0.85
C PHE A 66 16.85 13.41 -1.60
N GLU A 67 16.87 12.11 -1.81
CA GLU A 67 17.87 11.42 -2.61
C GLU A 67 17.20 10.89 -3.89
N PRO A 68 17.17 11.71 -4.96
CA PRO A 68 16.46 11.35 -6.18
C PRO A 68 17.15 10.17 -6.86
N VAL A 69 16.35 9.17 -7.22
CA VAL A 69 16.77 7.99 -7.98
C VAL A 69 16.50 8.21 -9.47
N GLU A 70 15.30 8.64 -9.83
CA GLU A 70 14.87 8.84 -11.23
C GLU A 70 14.29 10.24 -11.49
N HIS A 71 13.80 10.95 -10.47
CA HIS A 71 13.05 12.19 -10.65
C HIS A 71 13.72 13.41 -9.97
N PRO A 72 14.61 14.15 -10.67
CA PRO A 72 15.32 15.30 -10.11
C PRO A 72 14.42 16.41 -9.54
N GLN A 73 13.16 16.49 -10.00
CA GLN A 73 12.18 17.48 -9.51
C GLN A 73 11.47 17.02 -8.22
N GLY A 74 11.82 15.86 -7.69
CA GLY A 74 11.23 15.25 -6.50
C GLY A 74 10.57 13.91 -6.78
N GLU A 75 11.04 12.86 -6.13
CA GLU A 75 10.57 11.48 -6.33
C GLU A 75 9.06 11.35 -6.11
N HIS A 76 8.50 12.01 -5.09
CA HIS A 76 7.07 11.95 -4.81
C HIS A 76 6.20 12.46 -5.97
N ILE A 77 6.67 13.47 -6.72
CA ILE A 77 5.92 14.01 -7.88
C ILE A 77 5.95 13.03 -9.05
N GLY A 78 7.15 12.50 -9.37
CA GLY A 78 7.30 11.56 -10.47
C GLY A 78 6.55 10.25 -10.24
N LEU A 79 6.67 9.69 -9.04
CA LEU A 79 5.96 8.47 -8.65
C LEU A 79 4.43 8.66 -8.64
N ALA A 80 3.96 9.78 -8.10
CA ALA A 80 2.53 10.07 -8.02
C ALA A 80 1.88 10.23 -9.40
N ARG A 81 2.58 10.88 -10.35
CA ARG A 81 2.07 11.09 -11.72
C ARG A 81 2.02 9.81 -12.55
N ARG A 82 2.90 8.86 -12.25
CA ARG A 82 2.98 7.58 -12.97
C ARG A 82 1.96 6.57 -12.49
N ALA A 83 1.57 6.60 -11.21
CA ALA A 83 0.74 5.58 -10.59
C ALA A 83 -0.71 5.60 -11.07
N ASP A 84 -1.22 4.44 -11.50
CA ASP A 84 -2.65 4.18 -11.72
C ASP A 84 -3.38 3.84 -10.42
N LEU A 85 -2.63 3.35 -9.41
CA LEU A 85 -3.13 2.99 -8.09
C LEU A 85 -2.00 3.05 -7.06
N TYR A 86 -2.29 3.56 -5.87
CA TYR A 86 -1.39 3.55 -4.73
C TYR A 86 -1.91 2.61 -3.63
N LEU A 87 -1.16 1.55 -3.32
CA LEU A 87 -1.48 0.59 -2.27
C LEU A 87 -0.54 0.77 -1.09
N ILE A 88 -1.06 0.90 0.13
CA ILE A 88 -0.28 0.87 1.35
C ILE A 88 -0.46 -0.50 2.04
N ALA A 89 0.57 -1.33 1.98
CA ALA A 89 0.56 -2.68 2.53
C ALA A 89 1.96 -3.08 3.09
N PRO A 90 2.07 -3.42 4.38
CA PRO A 90 1.06 -3.25 5.41
C PRO A 90 0.89 -1.78 5.80
N ALA A 91 -0.31 -1.36 6.22
CA ALA A 91 -0.56 -0.06 6.83
C ALA A 91 -0.61 -0.20 8.35
N THR A 92 0.42 0.27 9.04
CA THR A 92 0.50 0.24 10.51
C THR A 92 -0.36 1.33 11.15
N ALA A 93 -0.71 1.17 12.44
CA ALA A 93 -1.44 2.19 13.20
C ALA A 93 -0.74 3.56 13.18
N ASN A 94 0.61 3.57 13.21
CA ASN A 94 1.40 4.81 13.07
C ASN A 94 1.19 5.47 11.71
N PHE A 95 1.20 4.68 10.63
CA PHE A 95 0.94 5.21 9.29
C PHE A 95 -0.49 5.76 9.18
N LEU A 96 -1.50 5.02 9.66
CA LEU A 96 -2.91 5.47 9.66
C LEU A 96 -3.09 6.78 10.41
N ALA A 97 -2.43 6.94 11.57
CA ALA A 97 -2.47 8.19 12.33
C ALA A 97 -1.84 9.35 11.55
N LYS A 98 -0.69 9.14 10.91
CA LYS A 98 -0.03 10.15 10.09
C LYS A 98 -0.88 10.58 8.90
N ALA A 99 -1.41 9.63 8.15
CA ALA A 99 -2.25 9.90 6.99
C ALA A 99 -3.53 10.67 7.40
N ALA A 100 -4.23 10.23 8.46
CA ALA A 100 -5.45 10.88 8.96
C ALA A 100 -5.23 12.33 9.44
N HIS A 101 -3.99 12.71 9.74
CA HIS A 101 -3.64 14.08 10.15
C HIS A 101 -2.82 14.84 9.09
N GLY A 102 -2.69 14.31 7.88
CA GLY A 102 -1.97 14.95 6.78
C GLY A 102 -0.47 15.09 7.02
N HIS A 103 0.15 14.24 7.83
CA HIS A 103 1.59 14.27 8.06
C HIS A 103 2.37 13.67 6.89
N ALA A 104 3.26 14.48 6.29
CA ALA A 104 4.11 14.12 5.15
C ALA A 104 5.61 14.16 5.54
N ASN A 105 6.01 13.36 6.53
CA ASN A 105 7.38 13.37 7.07
C ASN A 105 8.29 12.26 6.51
N ASN A 106 7.82 11.49 5.56
CA ASN A 106 8.58 10.51 4.77
C ASN A 106 7.91 10.31 3.41
N LEU A 107 8.61 9.66 2.48
CA LEU A 107 8.12 9.47 1.12
C LEU A 107 6.75 8.79 1.06
N VAL A 108 6.54 7.70 1.82
CA VAL A 108 5.27 6.95 1.80
C VAL A 108 4.09 7.80 2.26
N SER A 109 4.25 8.63 3.30
CA SER A 109 3.18 9.52 3.77
C SER A 109 2.99 10.73 2.86
N THR A 110 4.07 11.25 2.23
CA THR A 110 3.98 12.35 1.26
C THR A 110 3.22 11.93 0.01
N LEU A 111 3.43 10.70 -0.45
CA LEU A 111 2.72 10.15 -1.60
C LEU A 111 1.20 10.14 -1.42
N VAL A 112 0.68 9.88 -0.21
CA VAL A 112 -0.78 9.94 0.06
C VAL A 112 -1.36 11.32 -0.28
N LEU A 113 -0.60 12.39 -0.03
CA LEU A 113 -1.04 13.77 -0.32
C LEU A 113 -0.76 14.21 -1.76
N THR A 114 0.00 13.41 -2.52
CA THR A 114 0.49 13.83 -3.85
C THR A 114 -0.21 13.08 -4.98
N VAL A 115 -0.56 11.80 -4.77
CA VAL A 115 -1.22 10.98 -5.79
C VAL A 115 -2.62 11.50 -6.11
N THR A 116 -3.00 11.37 -7.37
CA THR A 116 -4.36 11.65 -7.86
C THR A 116 -5.12 10.36 -8.21
N CYS A 117 -4.41 9.23 -8.19
CA CYS A 117 -5.00 7.91 -8.40
C CYS A 117 -5.67 7.38 -7.13
N PRO A 118 -6.53 6.35 -7.22
CA PRO A 118 -7.12 5.70 -6.06
C PRO A 118 -6.07 5.18 -5.08
N VAL A 119 -6.31 5.40 -3.79
CA VAL A 119 -5.46 4.91 -2.69
C VAL A 119 -6.14 3.76 -1.98
N PHE A 120 -5.46 2.61 -1.91
CA PHE A 120 -5.89 1.44 -1.16
C PHE A 120 -5.02 1.22 0.05
N VAL A 121 -5.64 0.80 1.15
CA VAL A 121 -4.97 0.64 2.44
C VAL A 121 -5.27 -0.73 3.01
N ALA A 122 -4.24 -1.53 3.28
CA ALA A 122 -4.32 -2.84 3.92
C ALA A 122 -3.78 -2.76 5.36
N PRO A 123 -4.63 -2.52 6.38
CA PRO A 123 -4.20 -2.39 7.77
C PRO A 123 -3.60 -3.68 8.32
N ALA A 124 -2.57 -3.52 9.20
CA ALA A 124 -1.93 -4.64 9.89
C ALA A 124 -1.44 -4.21 11.27
N MET A 125 -2.01 -4.80 12.32
CA MET A 125 -1.64 -4.55 13.71
C MET A 125 -2.20 -5.65 14.62
N ASN A 126 -1.84 -5.66 15.90
CA ASN A 126 -2.47 -6.57 16.83
C ASN A 126 -3.91 -6.14 17.16
N THR A 127 -4.70 -7.08 17.71
CA THR A 127 -6.12 -6.87 17.99
C THR A 127 -6.38 -5.73 18.96
N GLU A 128 -5.54 -5.58 19.98
CA GLU A 128 -5.69 -4.51 20.98
C GLU A 128 -5.50 -3.12 20.36
N MET A 129 -4.52 -3.00 19.44
CA MET A 129 -4.32 -1.76 18.69
C MET A 129 -5.49 -1.50 17.75
N TRP A 130 -5.93 -2.53 17.03
CA TRP A 130 -7.07 -2.42 16.10
C TRP A 130 -8.33 -1.89 16.79
N ASN A 131 -8.64 -2.40 17.98
CA ASN A 131 -9.84 -2.02 18.74
C ASN A 131 -9.72 -0.65 19.45
N LYS A 132 -8.56 0.01 19.45
CA LYS A 132 -8.43 1.31 20.11
C LYS A 132 -9.30 2.39 19.44
N PRO A 133 -10.03 3.18 20.21
CA PRO A 133 -10.87 4.26 19.68
C PRO A 133 -10.09 5.25 18.79
N SER A 134 -8.81 5.49 19.09
CA SER A 134 -7.95 6.34 18.27
C SER A 134 -7.69 5.76 16.88
N VAL A 135 -7.44 4.46 16.78
CA VAL A 135 -7.26 3.76 15.50
C VAL A 135 -8.55 3.78 14.71
N GLN A 136 -9.68 3.42 15.34
CA GLN A 136 -10.97 3.41 14.69
C GLN A 136 -11.43 4.80 14.22
N ARG A 137 -11.08 5.86 14.97
CA ARG A 137 -11.29 7.24 14.52
C ARG A 137 -10.48 7.59 13.28
N ASN A 138 -9.19 7.23 13.26
CA ASN A 138 -8.33 7.49 12.11
C ASN A 138 -8.80 6.73 10.86
N LEU A 139 -9.27 5.48 11.02
CA LEU A 139 -9.86 4.70 9.93
C LEU A 139 -11.10 5.39 9.34
N ARG A 140 -12.02 5.86 10.21
CA ARG A 140 -13.21 6.60 9.73
C ARG A 140 -12.81 7.86 8.97
N GLN A 141 -11.89 8.66 9.53
CA GLN A 141 -11.43 9.88 8.88
C GLN A 141 -10.85 9.58 7.49
N LEU A 142 -9.98 8.58 7.37
CA LEU A 142 -9.38 8.23 6.08
C LEU A 142 -10.40 7.68 5.06
N LYS A 143 -11.46 6.99 5.52
CA LYS A 143 -12.58 6.59 4.65
C LYS A 143 -13.37 7.82 4.16
N GLU A 144 -13.61 8.80 5.04
CA GLU A 144 -14.25 10.08 4.68
C GLU A 144 -13.37 10.92 3.74
N ASP A 145 -12.05 10.82 3.87
CA ASP A 145 -11.07 11.43 2.95
C ASP A 145 -10.96 10.70 1.60
N GLY A 146 -11.72 9.62 1.39
CA GLY A 146 -11.81 8.91 0.11
C GLY A 146 -10.81 7.77 -0.08
N LEU A 147 -10.12 7.30 0.98
CA LEU A 147 -9.23 6.14 0.87
C LEU A 147 -10.04 4.83 0.93
N ASN A 148 -9.65 3.87 0.10
CA ASN A 148 -10.25 2.55 0.03
C ASN A 148 -9.58 1.60 1.02
N PHE A 149 -10.35 0.91 1.85
CA PHE A 149 -9.83 -0.01 2.84
C PHE A 149 -10.06 -1.46 2.45
N ILE A 150 -8.98 -2.24 2.47
CA ILE A 150 -9.03 -3.70 2.40
C ILE A 150 -9.07 -4.18 3.85
N GLU A 151 -10.24 -4.63 4.29
CA GLU A 151 -10.46 -4.97 5.69
C GLU A 151 -9.50 -6.08 6.16
N PRO A 152 -8.89 -5.91 7.35
CA PRO A 152 -8.01 -6.93 7.88
C PRO A 152 -8.77 -8.21 8.21
N GLY A 153 -8.14 -9.34 7.98
CA GLY A 153 -8.65 -10.64 8.37
C GLY A 153 -8.62 -10.86 9.88
N SER A 154 -9.32 -11.90 10.32
CA SER A 154 -9.22 -12.45 11.67
C SER A 154 -8.42 -13.75 11.65
N GLY A 155 -7.61 -13.98 12.68
CA GLY A 155 -6.81 -15.21 12.75
C GLY A 155 -5.65 -15.10 13.74
N TRP A 156 -4.72 -16.06 13.64
CA TRP A 156 -3.50 -16.09 14.45
C TRP A 156 -2.58 -14.91 14.10
N LEU A 157 -2.23 -14.13 15.11
CA LEU A 157 -1.32 -13.00 15.03
C LEU A 157 0.08 -13.41 15.53
N SER A 158 1.12 -12.73 15.06
CA SER A 158 2.52 -13.00 15.46
C SER A 158 2.79 -12.84 16.97
N CYS A 159 1.92 -12.16 17.70
CA CYS A 159 1.96 -12.04 19.15
C CYS A 159 1.33 -13.24 19.91
N GLY A 160 0.88 -14.28 19.19
CA GLY A 160 0.27 -15.45 19.80
C GLY A 160 -1.22 -15.35 20.13
N GLN A 161 -1.88 -14.27 19.73
CA GLN A 161 -3.32 -14.07 19.92
C GLN A 161 -4.11 -14.38 18.65
N VAL A 162 -5.37 -14.74 18.78
CA VAL A 162 -6.33 -14.88 17.70
C VAL A 162 -7.30 -13.70 17.75
N GLY A 163 -7.43 -12.97 16.63
CA GLY A 163 -8.33 -11.83 16.58
C GLY A 163 -8.22 -11.04 15.27
N ALA A 164 -8.93 -9.92 15.20
CA ALA A 164 -8.91 -8.99 14.09
C ALA A 164 -7.60 -8.18 14.04
N GLY A 165 -7.25 -7.66 12.88
CA GLY A 165 -6.07 -6.81 12.68
C GLY A 165 -4.96 -7.47 11.86
N ARG A 166 -5.11 -8.73 11.47
CA ARG A 166 -4.19 -9.42 10.55
C ARG A 166 -4.36 -8.84 9.15
N MET A 167 -3.27 -8.40 8.52
CA MET A 167 -3.34 -7.97 7.12
C MET A 167 -4.05 -9.02 6.26
N ALA A 168 -4.96 -8.58 5.40
CA ALA A 168 -5.59 -9.43 4.40
C ALA A 168 -4.56 -10.29 3.65
N GLU A 169 -4.97 -11.46 3.20
CA GLU A 169 -4.06 -12.31 2.44
C GLU A 169 -3.74 -11.68 1.07
N PRO A 170 -2.54 -11.89 0.53
CA PRO A 170 -2.16 -11.35 -0.77
C PRO A 170 -3.15 -11.65 -1.90
N ALA A 171 -3.78 -12.84 -1.87
CA ALA A 171 -4.79 -13.22 -2.85
C ALA A 171 -6.07 -12.37 -2.73
N ASP A 172 -6.51 -12.08 -1.51
CA ASP A 172 -7.71 -11.28 -1.26
C ASP A 172 -7.46 -9.81 -1.65
N ILE A 173 -6.25 -9.30 -1.38
CA ILE A 173 -5.85 -7.96 -1.82
C ILE A 173 -5.84 -7.90 -3.35
N LEU A 174 -5.20 -8.86 -3.99
CA LEU A 174 -5.13 -8.94 -5.45
C LEU A 174 -6.52 -8.93 -6.08
N GLU A 175 -7.45 -9.71 -5.53
CA GLU A 175 -8.82 -9.79 -6.04
C GLU A 175 -9.57 -8.46 -5.89
N GLN A 176 -9.43 -7.77 -4.77
CA GLN A 176 -10.06 -6.45 -4.61
C GLN A 176 -9.51 -5.40 -5.58
N LEU A 177 -8.20 -5.41 -5.83
CA LEU A 177 -7.60 -4.52 -6.83
C LEU A 177 -8.05 -4.90 -8.25
N ARG A 178 -8.24 -6.20 -8.54
CA ARG A 178 -8.79 -6.70 -9.81
C ARG A 178 -10.19 -6.15 -10.07
N LEU A 179 -11.09 -6.32 -9.10
CA LEU A 179 -12.47 -5.81 -9.18
C LEU A 179 -12.52 -4.30 -9.40
N HIS A 180 -11.60 -3.57 -8.76
CA HIS A 180 -11.50 -2.13 -8.98
C HIS A 180 -11.16 -1.79 -10.44
N PHE A 181 -10.13 -2.41 -11.02
CA PHE A 181 -9.75 -2.14 -12.42
C PHE A 181 -10.80 -2.63 -13.42
N GLU A 182 -11.51 -3.73 -13.14
CA GLU A 182 -12.61 -4.22 -13.97
C GLU A 182 -13.79 -3.25 -14.00
N SER A 183 -14.11 -2.62 -12.86
CA SER A 183 -15.17 -1.60 -12.79
C SER A 183 -14.87 -0.38 -13.66
N LEU A 184 -13.62 0.07 -13.70
CA LEU A 184 -13.20 1.19 -14.56
C LEU A 184 -13.33 0.86 -16.06
N SER A 185 -13.04 -0.40 -16.43
CA SER A 185 -13.15 -0.83 -17.84
C SER A 185 -14.60 -0.99 -18.32
N GLY A 186 -15.55 -1.22 -17.39
CA GLY A 186 -16.98 -1.32 -17.69
C GLY A 186 -17.63 0.03 -17.99
N ASP A 187 -17.19 1.09 -17.36
CA ASP A 187 -17.74 2.44 -17.55
C ASP A 187 -17.31 3.09 -18.88
N GLU A 188 -16.20 2.66 -19.49
CA GLU A 188 -15.75 3.14 -20.82
C GLU A 188 -16.60 2.60 -21.99
N LEU A 189 -17.42 1.56 -21.77
CA LEU A 189 -18.27 0.94 -22.80
C LEU A 189 -19.70 1.51 -22.86
N VAL A 190 -20.03 2.51 -22.07
CA VAL A 190 -21.38 3.08 -21.95
C VAL A 190 -21.48 4.53 -22.47
N VAL A 191 -20.51 4.99 -23.25
CA VAL A 191 -20.54 6.32 -23.88
C VAL A 191 -20.69 6.22 -25.40
#